data_7ad13484af30cd42805d72ce29ac0745
#
_entry.id   7ad13484af30cd42805d72ce29ac0745
#
_cell.length_a   1.000
_cell.length_b   1.000
_cell.length_c   1.000
_cell.angle_alpha   90.00
_cell.angle_beta   90.00
_cell.angle_gamma   90.00
#
_symmetry.space_group_name_H-M   'P 1'
#
loop_
_entity.id
_entity.type
_entity.pdbx_description
1 polymer ?
#
loop_
_entity_poly.entity_id
_entity_poly.type
_entity_poly.pdbx_seq_one_letter_code
_entity_poly.pdbx_strand_id
1 'polypeptide(L)'
;MDIRIGCGYDVHALADGLRLVLCGVEVPHTKGCVAHSDGDVAIHAICDAMLGALALGDIGKLFPDSDAKYKGIDSTILLKEVVEIVHSKGFRVSNIDCTIAMQRPKLRPYIDTMRERLAEVVGIAIDRVSVKATTTEHLGFEGREEGVSTNAVVLLLAD
;
A
#
# COMPACT_ATOMS: atom_id res chain seq x y z
N MET A 1 -11.57 4.26 25.48
CA MET A 1 -10.79 4.52 24.26
C MET A 1 -11.01 3.31 23.33
N ASP A 2 -11.56 3.52 22.12
CA ASP A 2 -11.72 2.43 21.14
C ASP A 2 -10.50 2.46 20.20
N ILE A 3 -9.76 1.35 20.19
CA ILE A 3 -8.54 1.17 19.41
C ILE A 3 -8.78 -0.02 18.47
N ARG A 4 -8.52 0.18 17.18
CA ARG A 4 -8.67 -0.86 16.17
C ARG A 4 -7.34 -1.09 15.46
N ILE A 5 -6.99 -2.36 15.28
CA ILE A 5 -5.82 -2.77 14.50
C ILE A 5 -6.28 -3.50 13.24
N GLY A 6 -5.66 -3.21 12.11
CA GLY A 6 -5.88 -3.93 10.87
C GLY A 6 -4.57 -4.37 10.26
N CYS A 7 -4.61 -5.50 9.56
CA CYS A 7 -3.49 -6.04 8.80
C CYS A 7 -3.93 -6.22 7.35
N GLY A 8 -3.10 -5.77 6.41
CA GLY A 8 -3.30 -5.94 4.98
C GLY A 8 -2.12 -6.68 4.36
N TYR A 9 -2.42 -7.51 3.39
CA TYR A 9 -1.43 -8.21 2.56
C TYR A 9 -1.85 -8.09 1.11
N ASP A 10 -0.90 -7.73 0.24
CA ASP A 10 -1.13 -7.75 -1.20
C ASP A 10 0.11 -8.23 -1.94
N VAL A 11 -0.09 -8.78 -3.13
CA VAL A 11 0.96 -9.30 -3.99
C VAL A 11 0.62 -9.01 -5.45
N HIS A 12 1.61 -8.56 -6.20
CA HIS A 12 1.49 -8.36 -7.64
C HIS A 12 2.63 -9.04 -8.38
N ALA A 13 2.32 -9.62 -9.54
CA ALA A 13 3.32 -10.09 -10.47
C ALA A 13 4.10 -8.90 -11.05
N LEU A 14 5.38 -9.10 -11.35
CA LEU A 14 6.23 -8.16 -12.05
C LEU A 14 6.33 -8.53 -13.53
N ALA A 15 6.31 -7.53 -14.39
CA ALA A 15 6.54 -7.70 -15.84
C ALA A 15 7.44 -6.58 -16.38
N ASP A 16 8.18 -6.92 -17.44
CA ASP A 16 9.04 -5.96 -18.12
C ASP A 16 8.25 -4.82 -18.78
N GLY A 17 8.82 -3.63 -18.80
CA GLY A 17 8.27 -2.47 -19.50
C GLY A 17 7.13 -1.76 -18.79
N LEU A 18 6.75 -2.17 -17.59
CA LEU A 18 5.76 -1.49 -16.76
C LEU A 18 6.43 -0.54 -15.76
N ARG A 19 5.71 0.50 -15.40
CA ARG A 19 6.13 1.42 -14.33
C ARG A 19 6.04 0.73 -12.98
N LEU A 20 7.02 0.95 -12.13
CA LEU A 20 7.00 0.50 -10.73
C LEU A 20 6.59 1.67 -9.84
N VAL A 21 5.42 1.56 -9.23
CA VAL A 21 4.90 2.56 -8.28
C VAL A 21 4.69 1.88 -6.93
N LEU A 22 5.31 2.42 -5.89
CA LEU A 22 5.23 1.91 -4.52
C LEU A 22 5.04 3.07 -3.54
N CYS A 23 4.03 2.99 -2.68
CA CYS A 23 3.67 4.06 -1.73
C CYS A 23 3.46 5.42 -2.42
N GLY A 24 2.88 5.43 -3.62
CA GLY A 24 2.67 6.64 -4.40
C GLY A 24 3.92 7.26 -5.02
N VAL A 25 5.03 6.53 -5.05
CA VAL A 25 6.32 6.97 -5.60
C VAL A 25 6.72 6.08 -6.78
N GLU A 26 7.04 6.69 -7.91
CA GLU A 26 7.60 5.96 -9.04
C GLU A 26 9.07 5.63 -8.77
N VAL A 27 9.40 4.35 -8.82
CA VAL A 27 10.75 3.85 -8.61
C VAL A 27 11.34 3.42 -9.95
N PRO A 28 12.48 3.98 -10.39
CA PRO A 28 13.14 3.58 -11.63
C PRO A 28 13.52 2.10 -11.59
N HIS A 29 12.97 1.32 -12.53
CA HIS A 29 13.27 -0.11 -12.67
C HIS A 29 12.84 -0.60 -14.06
N THR A 30 13.33 -1.76 -14.48
CA THR A 30 12.98 -2.39 -15.75
C THR A 30 11.63 -3.11 -15.72
N LYS A 31 11.15 -3.46 -14.53
CA LYS A 31 9.87 -4.15 -14.28
C LYS A 31 8.94 -3.29 -13.43
N GLY A 32 7.66 -3.46 -13.64
CA GLY A 32 6.62 -2.90 -12.79
C GLY A 32 5.52 -3.91 -12.51
N CYS A 33 4.60 -3.54 -11.62
CA CYS A 33 3.52 -4.43 -11.20
C CYS A 33 2.44 -4.58 -12.27
N VAL A 34 2.01 -5.82 -12.50
CA VAL A 34 0.83 -6.13 -13.31
C VAL A 34 -0.41 -5.96 -12.46
N ALA A 35 -1.25 -4.98 -12.81
CA ALA A 35 -2.49 -4.71 -12.09
C ALA A 35 -3.50 -3.97 -12.97
N HIS A 36 -4.75 -3.89 -12.51
CA HIS A 36 -5.79 -3.08 -13.15
C HIS A 36 -5.57 -1.57 -12.91
N SER A 37 -5.10 -1.19 -11.69
CA SER A 37 -4.69 0.16 -11.30
C SER A 37 -3.26 0.48 -11.74
N ASP A 38 -2.60 1.42 -11.07
CA ASP A 38 -1.16 1.70 -11.22
C ASP A 38 -0.25 0.60 -10.63
N GLY A 39 -0.83 -0.40 -9.96
CA GLY A 39 -0.10 -1.54 -9.39
C GLY A 39 0.61 -1.25 -8.08
N ASP A 40 0.25 -0.20 -7.36
CA ASP A 40 0.85 0.12 -6.05
C ASP A 40 0.43 -0.89 -4.99
N VAL A 41 1.15 -1.99 -4.92
CA VAL A 41 0.89 -3.10 -3.99
C VAL A 41 0.97 -2.65 -2.52
N ALA A 42 1.79 -1.66 -2.21
CA ALA A 42 1.94 -1.15 -0.85
C ALA A 42 0.71 -0.36 -0.40
N ILE A 43 0.21 0.56 -1.23
CA ILE A 43 -1.03 1.29 -0.95
C ILE A 43 -2.22 0.33 -0.85
N HIS A 44 -2.30 -0.69 -1.70
CA HIS A 44 -3.38 -1.68 -1.64
C HIS A 44 -3.39 -2.42 -0.29
N ALA A 45 -2.23 -2.85 0.21
CA ALA A 45 -2.12 -3.48 1.52
C ALA A 45 -2.50 -2.52 2.66
N ILE A 46 -2.11 -1.24 2.58
CA ILE A 46 -2.47 -0.22 3.57
C ILE A 46 -3.99 0.03 3.58
N CYS A 47 -4.61 0.12 2.42
CA CYS A 47 -6.07 0.25 2.30
C CYS A 47 -6.80 -0.94 2.93
N ASP A 48 -6.36 -2.16 2.63
CA ASP A 48 -6.95 -3.36 3.22
C ASP A 48 -6.79 -3.40 4.74
N ALA A 49 -5.63 -2.96 5.26
CA ALA A 49 -5.43 -2.85 6.69
C ALA A 49 -6.41 -1.87 7.34
N MET A 50 -6.65 -0.71 6.74
CA MET A 50 -7.63 0.27 7.25
C MET A 50 -9.06 -0.28 7.23
N LEU A 51 -9.46 -0.90 6.12
CA LEU A 51 -10.80 -1.48 5.98
C LEU A 51 -10.99 -2.67 6.93
N GLY A 52 -9.97 -3.52 7.07
CA GLY A 52 -9.98 -4.65 7.98
C GLY A 52 -10.11 -4.23 9.45
N ALA A 53 -9.43 -3.15 9.86
CA ALA A 53 -9.57 -2.59 11.21
C ALA A 53 -11.00 -2.22 11.57
N LEU A 54 -11.81 -1.82 10.57
CA LEU A 54 -13.21 -1.46 10.72
C LEU A 54 -14.19 -2.58 10.34
N ALA A 55 -13.69 -3.77 10.04
CA ALA A 55 -14.49 -4.93 9.59
C ALA A 55 -15.34 -4.63 8.33
N LEU A 56 -14.81 -3.82 7.40
CA LEU A 56 -15.49 -3.42 6.17
C LEU A 56 -15.13 -4.28 4.94
N GLY A 57 -14.27 -5.28 5.13
CA GLY A 57 -13.77 -6.13 4.04
C GLY A 57 -12.48 -5.60 3.46
N ASP A 58 -12.39 -5.56 2.15
CA ASP A 58 -11.18 -5.22 1.39
C ASP A 58 -11.45 -4.21 0.25
N ILE A 59 -10.38 -3.78 -0.42
CA ILE A 59 -10.49 -2.83 -1.53
C ILE A 59 -11.21 -3.43 -2.74
N GLY A 60 -11.15 -4.73 -2.96
CA GLY A 60 -11.85 -5.39 -4.06
C GLY A 60 -13.37 -5.27 -3.98
N LYS A 61 -13.89 -5.16 -2.77
CA LYS A 61 -15.32 -4.90 -2.53
C LYS A 61 -15.72 -3.46 -2.87
N LEU A 62 -14.86 -2.49 -2.60
CA LEU A 62 -15.12 -1.07 -2.81
C LEU A 62 -14.72 -0.59 -4.22
N PHE A 63 -13.65 -1.14 -4.76
CA PHE A 63 -13.06 -0.76 -6.04
C PHE A 63 -12.84 -1.99 -6.92
N PRO A 64 -13.92 -2.61 -7.43
CA PRO A 64 -13.80 -3.86 -8.18
C PRO A 64 -13.02 -3.67 -9.48
N ASP A 65 -12.12 -4.61 -9.80
CA ASP A 65 -11.33 -4.62 -11.04
C ASP A 65 -12.19 -4.70 -12.31
N SER A 66 -13.45 -5.12 -12.17
CA SER A 66 -14.42 -5.13 -13.27
C SER A 66 -14.92 -3.75 -13.66
N ASP A 67 -14.72 -2.73 -12.82
CA ASP A 67 -15.14 -1.36 -13.11
C ASP A 67 -14.07 -0.61 -13.89
N ALA A 68 -14.36 -0.29 -15.15
CA ALA A 68 -13.46 0.45 -16.04
C ALA A 68 -13.02 1.82 -15.50
N LYS A 69 -13.79 2.40 -14.59
CA LYS A 69 -13.48 3.66 -13.88
C LYS A 69 -12.14 3.60 -13.15
N TYR A 70 -11.73 2.42 -12.64
CA TYR A 70 -10.50 2.27 -11.87
C TYR A 70 -9.30 1.80 -12.71
N LYS A 71 -9.46 1.63 -14.03
CA LYS A 71 -8.38 1.22 -14.92
C LYS A 71 -7.25 2.26 -14.94
N GLY A 72 -6.05 1.85 -14.54
CA GLY A 72 -4.88 2.71 -14.49
C GLY A 72 -4.93 3.81 -13.42
N ILE A 73 -5.88 3.73 -12.48
CA ILE A 73 -6.05 4.75 -11.44
C ILE A 73 -4.80 4.87 -10.56
N ASP A 74 -4.47 6.10 -10.18
CA ASP A 74 -3.49 6.38 -9.14
C ASP A 74 -4.01 5.89 -7.78
N SER A 75 -3.32 4.93 -7.18
CA SER A 75 -3.74 4.31 -5.92
C SER A 75 -3.74 5.28 -4.73
N THR A 76 -3.06 6.43 -4.82
CA THR A 76 -3.19 7.48 -3.80
C THR A 76 -4.60 8.05 -3.73
N ILE A 77 -5.35 8.03 -4.84
CA ILE A 77 -6.76 8.41 -4.86
C ILE A 77 -7.58 7.38 -4.08
N LEU A 78 -7.33 6.09 -4.29
CA LEU A 78 -7.99 5.02 -3.53
C LEU A 78 -7.69 5.14 -2.04
N LEU A 79 -6.44 5.38 -1.68
CA LEU A 79 -6.03 5.59 -0.29
C LEU A 79 -6.78 6.76 0.36
N LYS A 80 -6.90 7.87 -0.36
CA LYS A 80 -7.63 9.04 0.13
C LYS A 80 -9.11 8.71 0.38
N GLU A 81 -9.77 8.00 -0.55
CA GLU A 81 -11.15 7.57 -0.38
C GLU A 81 -11.31 6.64 0.85
N VAL A 82 -10.36 5.72 1.07
CA VAL A 82 -10.38 4.85 2.26
C VAL A 82 -10.20 5.65 3.55
N VAL A 83 -9.33 6.66 3.57
CA VAL A 83 -9.17 7.57 4.72
C VAL A 83 -10.47 8.31 5.01
N GLU A 84 -11.18 8.79 3.99
CA GLU A 84 -12.51 9.43 4.17
C GLU A 84 -13.52 8.45 4.78
N ILE A 85 -13.49 7.17 4.36
CA ILE A 85 -14.33 6.14 4.97
C ILE A 85 -13.98 5.94 6.45
N VAL A 86 -12.69 5.89 6.81
CA VAL A 86 -12.24 5.79 8.20
C VAL A 86 -12.81 6.95 9.04
N HIS A 87 -12.67 8.18 8.56
CA HIS A 87 -13.21 9.37 9.24
C HIS A 87 -14.75 9.32 9.36
N SER A 88 -15.45 8.88 8.31
CA SER A 88 -16.91 8.76 8.34
C SER A 88 -17.43 7.77 9.38
N LYS A 89 -16.57 6.86 9.84
CA LYS A 89 -16.89 5.89 10.90
C LYS A 89 -16.50 6.37 12.30
N GLY A 90 -16.01 7.62 12.44
CA GLY A 90 -15.61 8.20 13.72
C GLY A 90 -14.22 7.72 14.19
N PHE A 91 -13.35 7.38 13.26
CA PHE A 91 -11.97 6.96 13.53
C PHE A 91 -10.97 7.81 12.77
N ARG A 92 -9.75 7.83 13.25
CA ARG A 92 -8.60 8.41 12.57
C ARG A 92 -7.43 7.44 12.56
N VAL A 93 -6.57 7.57 11.56
CA VAL A 93 -5.34 6.79 11.48
C VAL A 93 -4.36 7.30 12.53
N SER A 94 -3.90 6.42 13.41
CA SER A 94 -2.87 6.72 14.40
C SER A 94 -1.47 6.53 13.85
N ASN A 95 -1.20 5.37 13.24
CA ASN A 95 0.07 5.09 12.58
C ASN A 95 -0.07 3.97 11.55
N ILE A 96 0.93 3.89 10.68
CA ILE A 96 1.06 2.88 9.64
C ILE A 96 2.44 2.26 9.74
N ASP A 97 2.52 0.93 9.65
CA ASP A 97 3.76 0.19 9.44
C ASP A 97 3.60 -0.71 8.21
N CYS A 98 4.47 -0.51 7.22
CA CYS A 98 4.41 -1.20 5.94
C CYS A 98 5.76 -1.87 5.64
N THR A 99 5.74 -3.13 5.23
CA THR A 99 6.94 -3.87 4.83
C THR A 99 6.77 -4.37 3.40
N ILE A 100 7.70 -3.99 2.53
CA ILE A 100 7.74 -4.39 1.12
C ILE A 100 8.82 -5.46 0.95
N ALA A 101 8.43 -6.65 0.49
CA ALA A 101 9.35 -7.73 0.15
C ALA A 101 9.59 -7.74 -1.37
N MET A 102 10.80 -7.37 -1.77
CA MET A 102 11.19 -7.22 -3.17
C MET A 102 12.70 -7.42 -3.35
N GLN A 103 13.10 -8.27 -4.28
CA GLN A 103 14.51 -8.58 -4.47
C GLN A 103 15.28 -7.42 -5.10
N ARG A 104 14.74 -6.79 -6.12
CA ARG A 104 15.28 -5.60 -6.80
C ARG A 104 14.14 -4.71 -7.32
N PRO A 105 14.36 -3.38 -7.42
CA PRO A 105 15.55 -2.62 -7.07
C PRO A 105 15.71 -2.45 -5.56
N LYS A 106 16.85 -1.89 -5.10
CA LYS A 106 16.99 -1.45 -3.72
C LYS A 106 16.07 -0.26 -3.46
N LEU A 107 15.16 -0.39 -2.50
CA LEU A 107 14.16 0.63 -2.19
C LEU A 107 14.64 1.68 -1.17
N ARG A 108 15.75 1.42 -0.48
CA ARG A 108 16.26 2.30 0.57
C ARG A 108 16.36 3.78 0.17
N PRO A 109 16.83 4.15 -1.03
CA PRO A 109 16.90 5.56 -1.45
C PRO A 109 15.54 6.25 -1.56
N TYR A 110 14.45 5.50 -1.65
CA TYR A 110 13.09 6.02 -1.88
C TYR A 110 12.22 5.99 -0.62
N ILE A 111 12.68 5.36 0.45
CA ILE A 111 11.86 5.11 1.66
C ILE A 111 11.34 6.42 2.27
N ASP A 112 12.18 7.43 2.43
CA ASP A 112 11.76 8.68 3.04
C ASP A 112 10.73 9.42 2.17
N THR A 113 10.90 9.43 0.85
CA THR A 113 9.91 10.00 -0.08
C THR A 113 8.58 9.22 -0.02
N MET A 114 8.63 7.89 0.11
CA MET A 114 7.44 7.06 0.30
C MET A 114 6.70 7.42 1.59
N ARG A 115 7.43 7.60 2.69
CA ARG A 115 6.86 8.01 3.99
C ARG A 115 6.21 9.39 3.91
N GLU A 116 6.89 10.35 3.30
CA GLU A 116 6.37 11.70 3.07
C GLU A 116 5.06 11.66 2.27
N ARG A 117 5.06 10.90 1.18
CA ARG A 117 3.88 10.78 0.31
C ARG A 117 2.69 10.15 1.03
N LEU A 118 2.90 9.06 1.77
CA LEU A 118 1.85 8.43 2.56
C LEU A 118 1.33 9.36 3.66
N ALA A 119 2.23 10.03 4.39
CA ALA A 119 1.88 10.98 5.44
C ALA A 119 0.99 12.12 4.90
N GLU A 120 1.35 12.68 3.73
CA GLU A 120 0.58 13.71 3.05
C GLU A 120 -0.83 13.23 2.69
N VAL A 121 -0.94 12.06 2.03
CA VAL A 121 -2.22 11.52 1.56
C VAL A 121 -3.15 11.16 2.72
N VAL A 122 -2.59 10.56 3.77
CA VAL A 122 -3.36 10.13 4.95
C VAL A 122 -3.66 11.27 5.91
N GLY A 123 -2.86 12.35 5.87
CA GLY A 123 -3.04 13.50 6.75
C GLY A 123 -2.49 13.28 8.17
N ILE A 124 -1.41 12.52 8.31
CA ILE A 124 -0.75 12.26 9.60
C ILE A 124 0.72 12.73 9.58
N ALA A 125 1.32 12.88 10.75
CA ALA A 125 2.73 13.24 10.85
C ALA A 125 3.65 12.11 10.33
N ILE A 126 4.78 12.48 9.73
CA ILE A 126 5.70 11.52 9.11
C ILE A 126 6.30 10.50 10.10
N ASP A 127 6.45 10.86 11.36
CA ASP A 127 6.92 9.97 12.43
C ASP A 127 5.92 8.85 12.78
N ARG A 128 4.70 8.93 12.23
CA ARG A 128 3.64 7.91 12.34
C ARG A 128 3.57 6.99 11.12
N VAL A 129 4.46 7.15 10.16
CA VAL A 129 4.53 6.33 8.95
C VAL A 129 5.87 5.62 8.89
N SER A 130 5.83 4.30 8.99
CA SER A 130 6.98 3.42 8.80
C SER A 130 6.85 2.70 7.46
N VAL A 131 7.91 2.73 6.66
CA VAL A 131 8.06 1.91 5.46
C VAL A 131 9.42 1.21 5.55
N LYS A 132 9.40 -0.10 5.42
CA LYS A 132 10.59 -0.95 5.41
C LYS A 132 10.60 -1.77 4.13
N ALA A 133 11.79 -2.05 3.64
CA ALA A 133 11.99 -2.94 2.51
C ALA A 133 12.93 -4.08 2.91
N THR A 134 12.63 -5.27 2.42
CA THR A 134 13.48 -6.45 2.59
C THR A 134 13.57 -7.24 1.29
N THR A 135 14.68 -7.94 1.10
CA THR A 135 14.73 -9.03 0.13
C THR A 135 14.22 -10.32 0.79
N THR A 136 14.04 -11.37 0.02
CA THR A 136 13.77 -12.71 0.53
C THR A 136 14.98 -13.64 0.37
N GLU A 137 16.19 -13.08 0.30
CA GLU A 137 17.44 -13.83 0.15
C GLU A 137 17.42 -14.77 -1.06
N HIS A 138 16.88 -14.30 -2.19
CA HIS A 138 16.65 -15.06 -3.43
C HIS A 138 15.70 -16.25 -3.30
N LEU A 139 14.92 -16.33 -2.21
CA LEU A 139 13.92 -17.37 -1.98
C LEU A 139 12.53 -16.92 -2.49
N GLY A 140 11.78 -17.88 -3.00
CA GLY A 140 10.39 -17.68 -3.42
C GLY A 140 10.24 -16.81 -4.67
N PHE A 141 9.02 -16.40 -4.96
CA PHE A 141 8.71 -15.60 -6.14
C PHE A 141 9.29 -14.18 -6.06
N GLU A 142 9.36 -13.60 -4.87
CA GLU A 142 10.02 -12.31 -4.65
C GLU A 142 11.51 -12.41 -4.96
N GLY A 143 12.16 -13.47 -4.45
CA GLY A 143 13.59 -13.73 -4.65
C GLY A 143 13.96 -14.02 -6.11
N ARG A 144 13.02 -14.56 -6.90
CA ARG A 144 13.18 -14.76 -8.34
C ARG A 144 12.73 -13.57 -9.18
N GLU A 145 12.35 -12.46 -8.55
CA GLU A 145 11.89 -11.24 -9.22
C GLU A 145 10.63 -11.47 -10.12
N GLU A 146 9.81 -12.41 -9.72
CA GLU A 146 8.53 -12.71 -10.41
C GLU A 146 7.38 -11.87 -9.85
N GLY A 147 7.53 -11.37 -8.63
CA GLY A 147 6.52 -10.58 -7.94
C GLY A 147 7.07 -9.79 -6.78
N VAL A 148 6.22 -8.98 -6.20
CA VAL A 148 6.44 -8.19 -5.00
C VAL A 148 5.28 -8.41 -4.04
N SER A 149 5.57 -8.57 -2.76
CA SER A 149 4.55 -8.68 -1.72
C SER A 149 4.71 -7.57 -0.69
N THR A 150 3.60 -7.18 -0.08
CA THR A 150 3.57 -6.15 0.95
C THR A 150 2.67 -6.57 2.09
N ASN A 151 3.15 -6.36 3.31
CA ASN A 151 2.38 -6.43 4.53
C ASN A 151 2.23 -5.03 5.12
N ALA A 152 1.04 -4.68 5.56
CA ALA A 152 0.79 -3.43 6.25
C ALA A 152 0.00 -3.67 7.54
N VAL A 153 0.32 -2.91 8.56
CA VAL A 153 -0.43 -2.84 9.81
C VAL A 153 -0.82 -1.39 10.05
N VAL A 154 -2.07 -1.17 10.41
CA VAL A 154 -2.61 0.15 10.70
C VAL A 154 -3.27 0.12 12.08
N LEU A 155 -3.00 1.15 12.86
CA LEU A 155 -3.72 1.43 14.11
C LEU A 155 -4.68 2.58 13.90
N LEU A 156 -5.94 2.37 14.24
CA LEU A 156 -6.98 3.39 14.24
C LEU A 156 -7.38 3.72 15.68
N LEU A 157 -7.68 4.97 15.92
CA LEU A 157 -8.22 5.46 17.19
C LEU A 157 -9.58 6.10 16.92
N ALA A 158 -10.55 5.87 17.79
CA ALA A 158 -11.79 6.63 17.79
C ALA A 158 -11.49 8.11 18.09
N ASP A 159 -12.23 9.01 17.44
CA ASP A 159 -12.17 10.46 17.64
C ASP A 159 -12.64 10.88 19.04
#